data_0bdce38f96d31c3efedf3b5181d9782f
#
_entry.id   0bdce38f96d31c3efedf3b5181d9782f
#
_cell.length_a   1.000
_cell.length_b   1.000
_cell.length_c   1.000
_cell.angle_alpha   90.00
_cell.angle_beta   90.00
_cell.angle_gamma   90.00
#
_symmetry.space_group_name_H-M   'P 1'
#
loop_
_entity.id
_entity.type
_entity.pdbx_description
1 polymer ?
#
loop_
_entity_poly.entity_id
_entity_poly.type
_entity_poly.pdbx_seq_one_letter_code
_entity_poly.pdbx_strand_id
1 'polypeptide(L)'
;MKHLLNSIIIISFVFGYIIACENNSSNANVLDSKVDKKILWEMGGHLPAQTGMDRNIGTAGLLHGVLEGKYIVVGGGANFPYDSVLNNGARKTYSDIYLLEDKNGSLEVIEHINWENEIGYGASITTKDGVYYLGGSPNPEAADDILFITLKNGKLNIEKIGDLPFTFQNGVAVERNGKLYIAGGAKGNGNSSGLYEYDLTSKEIKELSPIPQEAVRMQLVGQILNNNLYVFSGAGNIAYTDGYKYDFDTDTWTKVADVSLNGKALTVAGGNSIKLNEKEMLVMGGVSKEVFDDAVAKLGSLQGRELANFRDHYFRMDPYEFRFNSDILIYNADSDSWRSIGESPFDPNAGAALLLIGNKIYSINGEIKAGVRTDKMFVGTIIAK
;
A
#
# COMPACT_ATOMS: atom_id res chain seq x y z
N MET A 1 -60.95 -16.17 73.75
CA MET A 1 -59.82 -17.05 73.74
C MET A 1 -59.20 -16.94 72.32
N LYS A 2 -58.00 -16.66 72.26
CA LYS A 2 -57.20 -16.05 71.21
C LYS A 2 -57.20 -16.80 69.86
N HIS A 3 -57.53 -16.07 68.78
CA HIS A 3 -57.30 -16.51 67.43
C HIS A 3 -56.16 -15.67 66.86
N LEU A 4 -55.04 -16.30 66.52
CA LEU A 4 -53.96 -15.72 65.74
C LEU A 4 -54.32 -15.84 64.23
N LEU A 5 -54.43 -14.73 63.57
CA LEU A 5 -54.44 -14.67 62.09
C LEU A 5 -52.99 -14.70 61.60
N ASN A 6 -52.65 -15.72 60.82
CA ASN A 6 -51.42 -15.75 60.07
C ASN A 6 -51.67 -15.06 58.70
N SER A 7 -51.02 -13.94 58.47
CA SER A 7 -50.96 -13.27 57.16
C SER A 7 -49.88 -13.93 56.31
N ILE A 8 -50.33 -14.58 55.24
CA ILE A 8 -49.41 -15.12 54.21
C ILE A 8 -49.07 -13.99 53.25
N ILE A 9 -47.82 -13.58 53.25
CA ILE A 9 -47.26 -12.64 52.23
C ILE A 9 -46.89 -13.47 51.01
N ILE A 10 -47.65 -13.30 49.90
CA ILE A 10 -47.32 -13.85 48.61
C ILE A 10 -46.29 -12.94 47.97
N ILE A 11 -45.03 -13.36 47.91
CA ILE A 11 -43.96 -12.69 47.14
C ILE A 11 -44.07 -13.22 45.73
N SER A 12 -44.60 -12.39 44.83
CA SER A 12 -44.60 -12.64 43.37
C SER A 12 -43.19 -12.42 42.83
N PHE A 13 -42.48 -13.50 42.56
CA PHE A 13 -41.25 -13.43 41.77
C PHE A 13 -41.62 -13.16 40.30
N VAL A 14 -41.44 -11.94 39.87
CA VAL A 14 -41.44 -11.61 38.45
C VAL A 14 -40.09 -12.10 37.89
N PHE A 15 -40.11 -13.25 37.24
CA PHE A 15 -39.00 -13.68 36.38
C PHE A 15 -38.95 -12.75 35.16
N GLY A 16 -38.12 -11.71 35.22
CA GLY A 16 -37.74 -10.98 34.04
C GLY A 16 -36.91 -11.92 33.15
N TYR A 17 -37.47 -12.38 32.07
CA TYR A 17 -36.71 -12.96 30.97
C TYR A 17 -35.87 -11.83 30.40
N ILE A 18 -34.61 -11.78 30.81
CA ILE A 18 -33.59 -11.07 30.04
C ILE A 18 -33.39 -11.93 28.79
N ILE A 19 -34.03 -11.54 27.69
CA ILE A 19 -33.64 -12.01 26.38
C ILE A 19 -32.26 -11.43 26.16
N ALA A 20 -31.24 -12.20 26.49
CA ALA A 20 -29.92 -11.97 25.96
C ALA A 20 -30.08 -12.09 24.43
N CYS A 21 -30.11 -10.95 23.75
CA CYS A 21 -29.75 -10.93 22.34
C CYS A 21 -28.30 -11.45 22.26
N GLU A 22 -28.17 -12.78 22.16
CA GLU A 22 -26.96 -13.35 21.59
C GLU A 22 -26.83 -12.70 20.21
N ASN A 23 -25.93 -11.76 20.12
CA ASN A 23 -25.35 -11.37 18.84
C ASN A 23 -24.72 -12.66 18.28
N ASN A 24 -25.50 -13.42 17.55
CA ASN A 24 -25.01 -14.34 16.56
C ASN A 24 -24.32 -13.46 15.50
N SER A 25 -23.13 -12.94 15.83
CA SER A 25 -22.16 -12.63 14.81
C SER A 25 -21.87 -13.98 14.13
N SER A 26 -22.62 -14.26 13.06
CA SER A 26 -22.24 -15.31 12.14
C SER A 26 -20.74 -15.12 11.89
N ASN A 27 -19.95 -16.20 11.96
CA ASN A 27 -18.56 -16.28 11.56
C ASN A 27 -18.41 -16.04 10.05
N ALA A 28 -19.05 -14.99 9.51
CA ALA A 28 -18.89 -14.55 8.16
C ALA A 28 -17.45 -14.05 8.04
N ASN A 29 -16.66 -14.69 7.18
CA ASN A 29 -15.35 -14.18 6.86
C ASN A 29 -15.52 -12.76 6.28
N VAL A 30 -15.15 -11.74 7.05
CA VAL A 30 -15.30 -10.33 6.67
C VAL A 30 -14.52 -9.96 5.41
N LEU A 31 -13.61 -10.83 4.96
CA LEU A 31 -12.91 -10.67 3.69
C LEU A 31 -13.69 -11.25 2.50
N ASP A 32 -14.78 -12.00 2.70
CA ASP A 32 -15.61 -12.51 1.62
C ASP A 32 -16.18 -11.36 0.78
N SER A 33 -16.18 -11.53 -0.55
CA SER A 33 -16.66 -10.51 -1.50
C SER A 33 -18.16 -10.19 -1.37
N LYS A 34 -18.93 -11.08 -0.76
CA LYS A 34 -20.38 -10.91 -0.52
C LYS A 34 -20.71 -10.14 0.76
N VAL A 35 -19.72 -9.88 1.60
CA VAL A 35 -19.89 -9.16 2.86
C VAL A 35 -19.65 -7.67 2.64
N ASP A 36 -20.62 -6.83 2.97
CA ASP A 36 -20.43 -5.39 3.05
C ASP A 36 -19.48 -5.07 4.19
N LYS A 37 -18.49 -4.23 3.91
CA LYS A 37 -17.37 -3.96 4.79
C LYS A 37 -17.35 -2.51 5.25
N LYS A 38 -16.86 -2.28 6.46
CA LYS A 38 -16.35 -1.00 6.91
C LYS A 38 -15.05 -1.22 7.67
N ILE A 39 -14.27 -0.16 7.85
CA ILE A 39 -13.01 -0.22 8.58
C ILE A 39 -13.11 0.70 9.79
N LEU A 40 -12.75 0.17 10.95
CA LEU A 40 -12.56 0.94 12.17
C LEU A 40 -11.07 1.25 12.28
N TRP A 41 -10.72 2.54 12.25
CA TRP A 41 -9.35 3.00 12.28
C TRP A 41 -8.93 3.50 13.66
N GLU A 42 -7.70 3.20 14.03
CA GLU A 42 -7.01 3.73 15.20
C GLU A 42 -5.57 4.11 14.83
N MET A 43 -4.97 4.99 15.62
CA MET A 43 -3.57 5.34 15.45
C MET A 43 -2.70 4.27 16.09
N GLY A 44 -1.89 3.58 15.29
CA GLY A 44 -0.99 2.52 15.73
C GLY A 44 0.35 3.03 16.28
N GLY A 45 0.64 4.33 16.16
CA GLY A 45 1.88 4.93 16.65
C GLY A 45 2.65 5.72 15.58
N HIS A 46 3.94 5.89 15.84
CA HIS A 46 4.89 6.56 14.95
C HIS A 46 6.09 5.65 14.69
N LEU A 47 6.55 5.60 13.45
CA LEU A 47 7.80 4.90 13.14
C LEU A 47 8.97 5.70 13.76
N PRO A 48 9.94 5.04 14.43
CA PRO A 48 11.06 5.73 15.05
C PRO A 48 11.95 6.47 14.05
N ALA A 49 12.77 7.37 14.56
CA ALA A 49 13.78 8.07 13.76
C ALA A 49 14.76 7.08 13.12
N GLN A 50 15.14 7.38 11.87
CA GLN A 50 16.20 6.68 11.18
C GLN A 50 17.55 6.97 11.84
N THR A 51 18.49 6.09 11.65
CA THR A 51 19.86 6.22 12.18
C THR A 51 20.49 7.56 11.79
N GLY A 52 20.97 8.28 12.79
CA GLY A 52 21.59 9.61 12.61
C GLY A 52 20.59 10.76 12.41
N MET A 53 19.30 10.53 12.61
CA MET A 53 18.27 11.57 12.58
C MET A 53 17.70 11.80 13.98
N ASP A 54 17.41 13.06 14.33
CA ASP A 54 16.84 13.43 15.64
C ASP A 54 15.37 13.02 15.75
N ARG A 55 14.66 12.95 14.63
CA ARG A 55 13.24 12.54 14.54
C ARG A 55 12.95 11.92 13.20
N ASN A 56 11.93 11.07 13.14
CA ASN A 56 11.32 10.65 11.91
C ASN A 56 10.38 11.76 11.38
N ILE A 57 10.51 12.10 10.12
CA ILE A 57 9.58 13.00 9.41
C ILE A 57 8.76 12.25 8.35
N GLY A 58 8.75 10.92 8.45
CA GLY A 58 8.13 10.03 7.47
C GLY A 58 9.02 9.74 6.27
N THR A 59 8.72 8.66 5.60
CA THR A 59 9.29 8.29 4.30
C THR A 59 8.19 7.80 3.36
N ALA A 60 8.45 7.83 2.05
CA ALA A 60 7.59 7.23 1.04
C ALA A 60 8.40 6.24 0.19
N GLY A 61 7.73 5.25 -0.38
CA GLY A 61 8.37 4.20 -1.17
C GLY A 61 9.11 3.18 -0.30
N LEU A 62 8.53 2.80 0.85
CA LEU A 62 9.14 1.85 1.78
C LEU A 62 9.15 0.42 1.22
N LEU A 63 10.23 -0.32 1.55
CA LEU A 63 10.14 -1.77 1.65
C LEU A 63 9.08 -2.12 2.69
N HIS A 64 8.21 -3.08 2.42
CA HIS A 64 7.21 -3.54 3.37
C HIS A 64 6.73 -4.97 3.08
N GLY A 65 6.30 -5.66 4.11
CA GLY A 65 5.73 -6.99 3.96
C GLY A 65 5.32 -7.63 5.29
N VAL A 66 4.69 -8.79 5.19
CA VAL A 66 4.26 -9.59 6.34
C VAL A 66 5.13 -10.83 6.45
N LEU A 67 5.68 -11.06 7.63
CA LEU A 67 6.48 -12.24 7.96
C LEU A 67 5.71 -13.13 8.95
N GLU A 68 5.71 -14.45 8.67
CA GLU A 68 5.05 -15.48 9.50
C GLU A 68 3.57 -15.20 9.79
N GLY A 69 2.88 -14.42 8.91
CA GLY A 69 1.48 -14.05 9.07
C GLY A 69 1.18 -13.17 10.30
N LYS A 70 2.19 -12.61 10.95
CA LYS A 70 2.08 -11.90 12.22
C LYS A 70 2.89 -10.61 12.28
N TYR A 71 4.13 -10.63 11.80
CA TYR A 71 5.05 -9.51 11.93
C TYR A 71 5.04 -8.65 10.67
N ILE A 72 5.26 -7.36 10.83
CA ILE A 72 5.41 -6.42 9.73
C ILE A 72 6.88 -6.05 9.62
N VAL A 73 7.48 -6.30 8.46
CA VAL A 73 8.75 -5.69 8.11
C VAL A 73 8.48 -4.42 7.31
N VAL A 74 9.13 -3.32 7.69
CA VAL A 74 9.01 -2.03 7.00
C VAL A 74 10.31 -1.26 7.12
N GLY A 75 10.70 -0.52 6.08
CA GLY A 75 11.91 0.28 6.16
C GLY A 75 12.32 0.97 4.88
N GLY A 76 13.45 1.64 4.91
CA GLY A 76 13.92 2.43 3.78
C GLY A 76 12.96 3.58 3.42
N GLY A 77 12.75 3.76 2.12
CA GLY A 77 12.00 4.90 1.60
C GLY A 77 12.81 6.19 1.64
N ALA A 78 12.20 7.28 1.22
CA ALA A 78 12.90 8.57 1.13
C ALA A 78 12.05 9.75 1.60
N ASN A 79 12.76 10.81 2.02
CA ASN A 79 12.19 12.11 2.37
C ASN A 79 13.16 13.26 2.04
N PHE A 80 12.88 14.45 2.55
CA PHE A 80 13.70 15.67 2.37
C PHE A 80 14.06 16.24 3.76
N PRO A 81 15.09 15.68 4.46
CA PRO A 81 15.33 15.99 5.87
C PRO A 81 16.04 17.32 6.12
N TYR A 82 16.79 17.83 5.14
CA TYR A 82 17.65 19.00 5.34
C TYR A 82 17.02 20.31 4.88
N ASP A 83 16.19 20.24 3.84
CA ASP A 83 15.44 21.39 3.34
C ASP A 83 14.21 20.93 2.54
N SER A 84 13.25 21.81 2.37
CA SER A 84 12.04 21.53 1.60
C SER A 84 12.32 21.40 0.10
N VAL A 85 11.45 20.70 -0.61
CA VAL A 85 11.47 20.62 -2.09
C VAL A 85 11.35 22.00 -2.73
N LEU A 86 10.67 22.95 -2.07
CA LEU A 86 10.56 24.34 -2.52
C LEU A 86 11.94 25.00 -2.64
N ASN A 87 12.81 24.76 -1.69
CA ASN A 87 14.17 25.28 -1.65
C ASN A 87 15.19 24.36 -2.34
N ASN A 88 14.73 23.42 -3.18
CA ASN A 88 15.54 22.38 -3.84
C ASN A 88 16.27 21.47 -2.85
N GLY A 89 15.65 21.17 -1.71
CA GLY A 89 16.15 20.21 -0.74
C GLY A 89 16.48 18.86 -1.38
N ALA A 90 17.62 18.29 -1.01
CA ALA A 90 18.03 16.99 -1.51
C ALA A 90 17.19 15.86 -0.90
N ARG A 91 16.74 14.95 -1.74
CA ARG A 91 16.11 13.72 -1.30
C ARG A 91 17.16 12.82 -0.65
N LYS A 92 16.81 12.25 0.52
CA LYS A 92 17.60 11.23 1.20
C LYS A 92 16.80 9.93 1.24
N THR A 93 17.45 8.84 0.89
CA THR A 93 16.96 7.46 1.05
C THR A 93 17.61 6.85 2.29
N TYR A 94 17.01 5.80 2.87
CA TYR A 94 17.45 5.22 4.13
C TYR A 94 17.70 3.72 4.01
N SER A 95 18.53 3.19 4.91
CA SER A 95 18.84 1.77 5.04
C SER A 95 18.21 1.12 6.28
N ASP A 96 17.50 1.92 7.07
CA ASP A 96 16.88 1.46 8.32
C ASP A 96 15.69 0.54 8.02
N ILE A 97 15.68 -0.66 8.60
CA ILE A 97 14.60 -1.64 8.47
C ILE A 97 14.14 -2.03 9.87
N TYR A 98 12.84 -1.99 10.07
CA TYR A 98 12.16 -2.26 11.32
C TYR A 98 11.30 -3.51 11.21
N LEU A 99 11.30 -4.33 12.27
CA LEU A 99 10.32 -5.39 12.48
C LEU A 99 9.32 -4.91 13.52
N LEU A 100 8.04 -4.92 13.17
CA LEU A 100 6.96 -4.47 14.02
C LEU A 100 6.06 -5.64 14.41
N GLU A 101 5.47 -5.53 15.60
CA GLU A 101 4.39 -6.41 16.05
C GLU A 101 3.19 -5.58 16.49
N ASP A 102 1.99 -5.99 16.08
CA ASP A 102 0.74 -5.39 16.57
C ASP A 102 0.43 -5.89 17.98
N LYS A 103 0.45 -4.99 18.95
CA LYS A 103 0.07 -5.20 20.36
C LYS A 103 -1.29 -4.53 20.62
N ASN A 104 -2.36 -5.18 20.18
CA ASN A 104 -3.74 -4.70 20.36
C ASN A 104 -3.99 -3.30 19.76
N GLY A 105 -3.52 -3.07 18.53
CA GLY A 105 -3.70 -1.80 17.83
C GLY A 105 -2.51 -0.85 17.96
N SER A 106 -1.54 -1.11 18.84
CA SER A 106 -0.26 -0.40 18.91
C SER A 106 0.81 -1.17 18.16
N LEU A 107 1.50 -0.52 17.24
CA LEU A 107 2.61 -1.11 16.50
C LEU A 107 3.92 -0.86 17.23
N GLU A 108 4.48 -1.90 17.80
CA GLU A 108 5.74 -1.84 18.54
C GLU A 108 6.91 -2.35 17.69
N VAL A 109 8.01 -1.60 17.68
CA VAL A 109 9.26 -2.04 17.06
C VAL A 109 9.93 -3.09 17.96
N ILE A 110 10.06 -4.30 17.45
CA ILE A 110 10.72 -5.40 18.15
C ILE A 110 12.14 -5.67 17.67
N GLU A 111 12.49 -5.16 16.48
CA GLU A 111 13.85 -5.17 15.96
C GLU A 111 14.07 -3.98 15.01
N HIS A 112 15.28 -3.44 15.00
CA HIS A 112 15.74 -2.42 14.08
C HIS A 112 17.14 -2.77 13.62
N ILE A 113 17.36 -2.79 12.30
CA ILE A 113 18.66 -3.03 11.67
C ILE A 113 18.94 -1.97 10.63
N ASN A 114 20.21 -1.77 10.31
CA ASN A 114 20.65 -1.05 9.12
C ASN A 114 21.09 -2.07 8.06
N TRP A 115 20.43 -2.03 6.90
CA TRP A 115 20.86 -2.80 5.74
C TRP A 115 22.12 -2.14 5.12
N GLU A 116 22.88 -2.91 4.37
CA GLU A 116 24.13 -2.40 3.77
C GLU A 116 23.91 -1.32 2.68
N ASN A 117 22.74 -1.36 2.01
CA ASN A 117 22.36 -0.40 0.98
C ASN A 117 21.13 0.41 1.39
N GLU A 118 21.07 1.68 0.98
CA GLU A 118 19.83 2.45 1.01
C GLU A 118 18.82 1.86 0.03
N ILE A 119 17.56 1.76 0.44
CA ILE A 119 16.46 1.17 -0.34
C ILE A 119 15.22 2.06 -0.29
N GLY A 120 14.55 2.19 -1.43
CA GLY A 120 13.30 2.93 -1.53
C GLY A 120 12.71 2.88 -2.94
N TYR A 121 11.40 2.83 -3.03
CA TYR A 121 10.65 2.75 -4.29
C TYR A 121 10.83 1.46 -5.10
N GLY A 122 11.42 0.42 -4.56
CA GLY A 122 11.38 -0.94 -5.10
C GLY A 122 9.99 -1.55 -4.96
N ALA A 123 9.80 -2.76 -5.47
CA ALA A 123 8.56 -3.50 -5.29
C ALA A 123 8.69 -4.56 -4.19
N SER A 124 7.72 -4.57 -3.29
CA SER A 124 7.62 -5.53 -2.18
C SER A 124 6.57 -6.59 -2.51
N ILE A 125 6.87 -7.86 -2.19
CA ILE A 125 5.96 -8.98 -2.41
C ILE A 125 5.93 -9.84 -1.15
N THR A 126 4.81 -9.87 -0.44
CA THR A 126 4.60 -10.80 0.67
C THR A 126 4.22 -12.17 0.15
N THR A 127 4.91 -13.19 0.60
CA THR A 127 4.58 -14.61 0.35
C THR A 127 4.48 -15.37 1.68
N LYS A 128 4.05 -16.63 1.63
CA LYS A 128 4.03 -17.49 2.83
C LYS A 128 5.43 -17.79 3.39
N ASP A 129 6.47 -17.72 2.55
CA ASP A 129 7.84 -18.10 2.90
C ASP A 129 8.70 -16.89 3.31
N GLY A 130 8.26 -15.67 3.03
CA GLY A 130 8.97 -14.42 3.32
C GLY A 130 8.54 -13.28 2.43
N VAL A 131 9.34 -12.23 2.41
CA VAL A 131 9.09 -11.03 1.60
C VAL A 131 10.20 -10.88 0.57
N TYR A 132 9.82 -10.76 -0.70
CA TYR A 132 10.74 -10.34 -1.75
C TYR A 132 10.72 -8.82 -1.89
N TYR A 133 11.87 -8.23 -2.15
CA TYR A 133 12.02 -6.83 -2.50
C TYR A 133 12.92 -6.68 -3.71
N LEU A 134 12.47 -5.96 -4.72
CA LEU A 134 13.12 -5.87 -6.02
C LEU A 134 13.55 -4.44 -6.32
N GLY A 135 14.82 -4.26 -6.60
CA GLY A 135 15.41 -2.98 -6.99
C GLY A 135 15.30 -1.89 -5.92
N GLY A 136 15.05 -0.66 -6.34
CA GLY A 136 14.74 0.44 -5.43
C GLY A 136 15.93 1.03 -4.68
N SER A 137 17.17 0.68 -4.99
CA SER A 137 18.32 1.35 -4.40
C SER A 137 18.74 2.58 -5.21
N PRO A 138 19.15 3.67 -4.55
CA PRO A 138 19.85 4.78 -5.24
C PRO A 138 21.28 4.42 -5.59
N ASN A 139 21.86 3.37 -4.98
CA ASN A 139 23.16 2.82 -5.35
C ASN A 139 23.02 2.03 -6.66
N PRO A 140 23.71 2.42 -7.76
CA PRO A 140 23.60 1.71 -9.03
C PRO A 140 23.99 0.23 -8.97
N GLU A 141 24.88 -0.15 -8.04
CA GLU A 141 25.34 -1.53 -7.85
C GLU A 141 24.31 -2.43 -7.12
N ALA A 142 23.26 -1.83 -6.56
CA ALA A 142 22.19 -2.54 -5.85
C ALA A 142 20.79 -2.18 -6.40
N ALA A 143 20.71 -1.43 -7.49
CA ALA A 143 19.45 -0.94 -8.06
C ALA A 143 18.66 -2.01 -8.82
N ASP A 144 19.22 -3.19 -9.00
CA ASP A 144 18.67 -4.39 -9.63
C ASP A 144 18.61 -5.60 -8.69
N ASP A 145 19.00 -5.43 -7.42
CA ASP A 145 18.98 -6.49 -6.41
C ASP A 145 17.59 -7.12 -6.26
N ILE A 146 17.56 -8.44 -6.10
CA ILE A 146 16.41 -9.20 -5.58
C ILE A 146 16.77 -9.64 -4.16
N LEU A 147 16.10 -9.04 -3.18
CA LEU A 147 16.28 -9.38 -1.77
C LEU A 147 15.17 -10.33 -1.32
N PHE A 148 15.53 -11.27 -0.44
CA PHE A 148 14.57 -12.13 0.24
C PHE A 148 14.70 -11.96 1.74
N ILE A 149 13.61 -11.57 2.39
CA ILE A 149 13.54 -11.21 3.80
C ILE A 149 12.75 -12.28 4.55
N THR A 150 13.32 -12.82 5.61
CA THR A 150 12.73 -13.86 6.46
C THR A 150 13.03 -13.57 7.93
N LEU A 151 12.52 -14.42 8.82
CA LEU A 151 13.00 -14.48 10.21
C LEU A 151 13.83 -15.73 10.43
N LYS A 152 15.04 -15.57 11.00
CA LYS A 152 15.88 -16.66 11.51
C LYS A 152 16.02 -16.49 13.02
N ASN A 153 15.53 -17.47 13.79
CA ASN A 153 15.51 -17.42 15.27
C ASN A 153 14.83 -16.14 15.80
N GLY A 154 13.73 -15.70 15.14
CA GLY A 154 12.98 -14.49 15.51
C GLY A 154 13.67 -13.18 15.18
N LYS A 155 14.72 -13.18 14.36
CA LYS A 155 15.48 -12.03 13.91
C LYS A 155 15.37 -11.83 12.41
N LEU A 156 15.36 -10.57 11.96
CA LEU A 156 15.41 -10.24 10.54
C LEU A 156 16.64 -10.86 9.88
N ASN A 157 16.40 -11.59 8.80
CA ASN A 157 17.42 -12.12 7.92
C ASN A 157 17.11 -11.65 6.49
N ILE A 158 18.03 -10.89 5.91
CA ILE A 158 17.93 -10.36 4.57
C ILE A 158 19.02 -10.97 3.72
N GLU A 159 18.67 -11.55 2.59
CA GLU A 159 19.60 -12.19 1.66
C GLU A 159 19.38 -11.64 0.25
N LYS A 160 20.44 -11.26 -0.42
CA LYS A 160 20.42 -11.05 -1.87
C LYS A 160 20.40 -12.44 -2.53
N ILE A 161 19.35 -12.70 -3.30
CA ILE A 161 19.12 -14.00 -3.94
C ILE A 161 19.30 -13.99 -5.46
N GLY A 162 19.50 -12.82 -6.05
CA GLY A 162 19.72 -12.62 -7.48
C GLY A 162 19.67 -11.16 -7.89
N ASP A 163 19.75 -10.95 -9.19
CA ASP A 163 19.71 -9.64 -9.83
C ASP A 163 18.69 -9.63 -10.96
N LEU A 164 18.03 -8.49 -11.18
CA LEU A 164 17.30 -8.21 -12.39
C LEU A 164 18.30 -7.78 -13.48
N PRO A 165 18.03 -7.99 -14.78
CA PRO A 165 18.91 -7.51 -15.86
C PRO A 165 18.75 -5.99 -16.12
N PHE A 166 18.07 -5.28 -15.23
CA PHE A 166 17.83 -3.84 -15.33
C PHE A 166 17.60 -3.26 -13.92
N THR A 167 17.94 -2.01 -13.72
CA THR A 167 17.54 -1.27 -12.52
C THR A 167 16.03 -1.10 -12.48
N PHE A 168 15.42 -1.15 -11.29
CA PHE A 168 13.97 -1.18 -11.17
C PHE A 168 13.44 -0.32 -10.02
N GLN A 169 12.41 0.51 -10.31
CA GLN A 169 11.71 1.34 -9.32
C GLN A 169 10.25 1.56 -9.70
N ASN A 170 9.39 1.78 -8.71
CA ASN A 170 8.02 2.27 -8.86
C ASN A 170 7.13 1.42 -9.80
N GLY A 171 7.38 0.14 -9.90
CA GLY A 171 6.52 -0.79 -10.63
C GLY A 171 5.72 -1.68 -9.70
N VAL A 172 4.94 -2.57 -10.31
CA VAL A 172 4.22 -3.64 -9.62
C VAL A 172 5.03 -4.92 -9.73
N ALA A 173 5.13 -5.66 -8.63
CA ALA A 173 5.60 -7.04 -8.68
C ALA A 173 4.68 -7.95 -7.86
N VAL A 174 4.48 -9.17 -8.35
CA VAL A 174 3.65 -10.20 -7.71
C VAL A 174 4.33 -11.56 -7.82
N GLU A 175 4.01 -12.47 -6.89
CA GLU A 175 4.49 -13.86 -6.96
C GLU A 175 3.35 -14.78 -7.42
N ARG A 176 3.67 -15.74 -8.30
CA ARG A 176 2.76 -16.81 -8.70
C ARG A 176 3.56 -18.07 -9.05
N ASN A 177 3.31 -19.15 -8.32
CA ASN A 177 3.87 -20.49 -8.61
C ASN A 177 5.42 -20.51 -8.66
N GLY A 178 6.09 -19.84 -7.74
CA GLY A 178 7.56 -19.78 -7.67
C GLY A 178 8.20 -18.84 -8.70
N LYS A 179 7.43 -17.94 -9.27
CA LYS A 179 7.89 -16.93 -10.22
C LYS A 179 7.47 -15.53 -9.79
N LEU A 180 8.34 -14.55 -10.01
CA LEU A 180 8.04 -13.14 -9.81
C LEU A 180 7.66 -12.53 -11.15
N TYR A 181 6.54 -11.82 -11.18
CA TYR A 181 6.08 -11.07 -12.36
C TYR A 181 6.21 -9.58 -12.08
N ILE A 182 6.91 -8.86 -12.96
CA ILE A 182 7.35 -7.49 -12.76
C ILE A 182 6.78 -6.62 -13.89
N ALA A 183 5.87 -5.72 -13.57
CA ALA A 183 5.11 -4.93 -14.53
C ALA A 183 5.34 -3.42 -14.39
N GLY A 184 5.55 -2.73 -15.51
CA GLY A 184 5.73 -1.29 -15.56
C GLY A 184 6.95 -0.80 -14.80
N GLY A 185 6.84 0.36 -14.15
CA GLY A 185 7.90 0.98 -13.36
C GLY A 185 8.94 1.74 -14.19
N ALA A 186 9.96 2.26 -13.51
CA ALA A 186 11.13 2.84 -14.15
C ALA A 186 12.22 1.78 -14.27
N LYS A 187 12.82 1.68 -15.44
CA LYS A 187 13.93 0.78 -15.78
C LYS A 187 15.02 1.57 -16.46
N GLY A 188 16.26 1.46 -15.93
CA GLY A 188 17.35 2.30 -16.43
C GLY A 188 16.97 3.79 -16.36
N ASN A 189 16.96 4.46 -17.49
CA ASN A 189 16.73 5.91 -17.59
C ASN A 189 15.27 6.30 -17.94
N GLY A 190 14.31 5.35 -17.91
CA GLY A 190 12.95 5.67 -18.35
C GLY A 190 11.87 4.79 -17.74
N ASN A 191 10.61 5.25 -17.87
CA ASN A 191 9.46 4.46 -17.53
C ASN A 191 9.27 3.31 -18.51
N SER A 192 8.56 2.26 -18.09
CA SER A 192 8.36 1.04 -18.88
C SER A 192 6.90 0.62 -18.89
N SER A 193 6.48 -0.04 -19.98
CA SER A 193 5.26 -0.84 -20.05
C SER A 193 5.54 -2.36 -19.99
N GLY A 194 6.80 -2.76 -19.89
CA GLY A 194 7.21 -4.17 -19.95
C GLY A 194 6.64 -5.01 -18.81
N LEU A 195 6.39 -6.29 -19.12
CA LEU A 195 6.11 -7.35 -18.17
C LEU A 195 7.21 -8.40 -18.27
N TYR A 196 7.74 -8.81 -17.13
CA TYR A 196 8.82 -9.80 -17.04
C TYR A 196 8.45 -10.88 -16.03
N GLU A 197 8.83 -12.11 -16.34
CA GLU A 197 8.78 -13.27 -15.46
C GLU A 197 10.21 -13.60 -15.02
N TYR A 198 10.45 -13.66 -13.71
CA TYR A 198 11.68 -14.15 -13.12
C TYR A 198 11.42 -15.45 -12.38
N ASP A 199 12.04 -16.54 -12.80
CA ASP A 199 11.91 -17.85 -12.18
C ASP A 199 12.83 -17.96 -10.95
N LEU A 200 12.24 -18.15 -9.77
CA LEU A 200 12.98 -18.20 -8.50
C LEU A 200 13.93 -19.42 -8.39
N THR A 201 13.71 -20.47 -9.18
CA THR A 201 14.51 -21.69 -9.18
C THR A 201 15.66 -21.61 -10.16
N SER A 202 15.36 -21.35 -11.45
CA SER A 202 16.37 -21.29 -12.51
C SER A 202 17.14 -19.98 -12.55
N LYS A 203 16.57 -18.91 -11.92
CA LYS A 203 17.08 -17.53 -11.96
C LYS A 203 17.03 -16.91 -13.36
N GLU A 204 16.29 -17.52 -14.27
CA GLU A 204 16.10 -16.99 -15.61
C GLU A 204 15.00 -15.92 -15.62
N ILE A 205 15.19 -14.93 -16.49
CA ILE A 205 14.18 -13.91 -16.77
C ILE A 205 13.66 -14.08 -18.18
N LYS A 206 12.34 -13.92 -18.33
CA LYS A 206 11.65 -13.93 -19.60
C LYS A 206 10.86 -12.64 -19.75
N GLU A 207 10.98 -12.00 -20.92
CA GLU A 207 10.09 -10.91 -21.31
C GLU A 207 8.77 -11.49 -21.82
N LEU A 208 7.67 -10.92 -21.35
CA LEU A 208 6.29 -11.28 -21.70
C LEU A 208 5.63 -10.12 -22.46
N SER A 209 4.41 -10.34 -22.95
CA SER A 209 3.65 -9.29 -23.62
C SER A 209 3.51 -8.04 -22.75
N PRO A 210 3.94 -6.85 -23.22
CA PRO A 210 3.90 -5.63 -22.42
C PRO A 210 2.46 -5.13 -22.19
N ILE A 211 2.27 -4.29 -21.17
CA ILE A 211 1.00 -3.61 -20.92
C ILE A 211 0.59 -2.84 -22.18
N PRO A 212 -0.64 -3.03 -22.71
CA PRO A 212 -1.08 -2.44 -23.97
C PRO A 212 -1.24 -0.92 -23.84
N GLN A 213 -0.17 -0.19 -24.05
CA GLN A 213 -0.25 1.26 -24.18
C GLN A 213 1.06 1.81 -24.75
N GLU A 214 0.95 2.85 -25.56
CA GLU A 214 2.08 3.66 -26.00
C GLU A 214 2.73 4.43 -24.84
N ALA A 215 1.96 4.66 -23.77
CA ALA A 215 2.43 5.40 -22.61
C ALA A 215 3.08 4.47 -21.59
N VAL A 216 4.37 4.59 -21.44
CA VAL A 216 5.15 3.98 -20.36
C VAL A 216 4.79 4.62 -19.02
N ARG A 217 4.69 3.82 -17.95
CA ARG A 217 4.17 4.29 -16.66
C ARG A 217 4.88 3.68 -15.47
N MET A 218 4.92 4.44 -14.40
CA MET A 218 5.35 3.99 -13.07
C MET A 218 4.24 4.24 -12.04
N GLN A 219 4.43 3.78 -10.80
CA GLN A 219 3.49 3.97 -9.70
C GLN A 219 2.09 3.36 -9.95
N LEU A 220 2.07 2.23 -10.66
CA LEU A 220 0.87 1.41 -10.82
C LEU A 220 0.53 0.71 -9.49
N VAL A 221 -0.74 0.31 -9.36
CA VAL A 221 -1.15 -0.69 -8.38
C VAL A 221 -1.54 -1.99 -9.07
N GLY A 222 -1.34 -3.13 -8.42
CA GLY A 222 -1.73 -4.41 -9.03
C GLY A 222 -1.71 -5.57 -8.05
N GLN A 223 -2.54 -6.58 -8.37
CA GLN A 223 -2.67 -7.82 -7.59
C GLN A 223 -3.04 -9.00 -8.51
N ILE A 224 -2.79 -10.21 -8.03
CA ILE A 224 -3.34 -11.42 -8.65
C ILE A 224 -4.74 -11.68 -8.10
N LEU A 225 -5.73 -11.61 -9.00
CA LEU A 225 -7.14 -11.96 -8.72
C LEU A 225 -7.59 -13.01 -9.74
N ASN A 226 -8.40 -13.98 -9.30
CA ASN A 226 -8.89 -15.07 -10.17
C ASN A 226 -7.77 -15.66 -11.05
N ASN A 227 -6.57 -15.85 -10.47
CA ASN A 227 -5.38 -16.38 -11.16
C ASN A 227 -4.85 -15.54 -12.32
N ASN A 228 -5.22 -14.25 -12.44
CA ASN A 228 -4.72 -13.30 -13.44
C ASN A 228 -4.06 -12.10 -12.75
N LEU A 229 -3.10 -11.45 -13.42
CA LEU A 229 -2.53 -10.19 -12.92
C LEU A 229 -3.42 -9.03 -13.38
N TYR A 230 -3.87 -8.24 -12.43
CA TYR A 230 -4.55 -6.97 -12.69
C TYR A 230 -3.64 -5.82 -12.34
N VAL A 231 -3.55 -4.83 -13.23
CA VAL A 231 -2.81 -3.58 -13.01
C VAL A 231 -3.69 -2.38 -13.33
N PHE A 232 -3.54 -1.32 -12.55
CA PHE A 232 -4.37 -0.11 -12.70
C PHE A 232 -3.54 1.14 -12.58
N SER A 233 -3.98 2.18 -13.28
CA SER A 233 -3.45 3.54 -13.20
C SER A 233 -1.94 3.63 -13.48
N GLY A 234 -1.22 4.31 -12.60
CA GLY A 234 0.16 4.70 -12.80
C GLY A 234 0.27 6.10 -13.43
N ALA A 235 1.49 6.58 -13.54
CA ALA A 235 1.76 7.91 -14.04
C ALA A 235 2.97 7.95 -14.97
N GLY A 236 2.92 8.86 -15.91
CA GLY A 236 4.00 9.31 -16.76
C GLY A 236 3.94 10.82 -16.86
N ASN A 237 3.70 11.37 -18.06
CA ASN A 237 3.41 12.78 -18.25
C ASN A 237 2.02 13.19 -17.74
N ILE A 238 1.14 12.21 -17.54
CA ILE A 238 -0.18 12.34 -16.91
C ILE A 238 -0.38 11.16 -15.96
N ALA A 239 -1.35 11.29 -15.06
CA ALA A 239 -1.85 10.17 -14.28
C ALA A 239 -2.95 9.44 -15.07
N TYR A 240 -2.81 8.11 -15.20
CA TYR A 240 -3.75 7.25 -15.91
C TYR A 240 -4.88 6.76 -14.99
N THR A 241 -6.02 6.38 -15.60
CA THR A 241 -7.18 5.86 -14.87
C THR A 241 -7.54 4.44 -15.28
N ASP A 242 -6.95 3.95 -16.36
CA ASP A 242 -7.26 2.68 -16.99
C ASP A 242 -6.76 1.47 -16.18
N GLY A 243 -7.33 0.31 -16.50
CA GLY A 243 -6.97 -0.98 -15.94
C GLY A 243 -6.81 -2.05 -16.99
N TYR A 244 -5.95 -3.02 -16.69
CA TYR A 244 -5.68 -4.17 -17.58
C TYR A 244 -5.57 -5.45 -16.76
N LYS A 245 -6.05 -6.53 -17.35
CA LYS A 245 -5.91 -7.90 -16.86
C LYS A 245 -4.95 -8.65 -17.80
N TYR A 246 -3.92 -9.26 -17.22
CA TYR A 246 -3.02 -10.18 -17.92
C TYR A 246 -3.39 -11.63 -17.61
N ASP A 247 -3.59 -12.40 -18.66
CA ASP A 247 -3.82 -13.83 -18.62
C ASP A 247 -2.49 -14.57 -18.80
N PHE A 248 -2.07 -15.31 -17.78
CA PHE A 248 -0.79 -16.02 -17.76
C PHE A 248 -0.74 -17.21 -18.71
N ASP A 249 -1.89 -17.78 -19.07
CA ASP A 249 -1.94 -18.98 -19.92
C ASP A 249 -1.86 -18.62 -21.39
N THR A 250 -2.32 -17.43 -21.78
CA THR A 250 -2.36 -16.96 -23.17
C THR A 250 -1.33 -15.88 -23.49
N ASP A 251 -0.60 -15.36 -22.49
CA ASP A 251 0.32 -14.21 -22.63
C ASP A 251 -0.36 -12.99 -23.29
N THR A 252 -1.58 -12.67 -22.83
CA THR A 252 -2.37 -11.57 -23.40
C THR A 252 -2.95 -10.66 -22.35
N TRP A 253 -3.07 -9.38 -22.72
CA TRP A 253 -3.75 -8.37 -21.92
C TRP A 253 -5.16 -8.10 -22.44
N THR A 254 -6.08 -7.86 -21.52
CA THR A 254 -7.44 -7.41 -21.80
C THR A 254 -7.72 -6.16 -20.98
N LYS A 255 -8.31 -5.13 -21.60
CA LYS A 255 -8.77 -3.95 -20.88
C LYS A 255 -9.90 -4.34 -19.92
N VAL A 256 -9.83 -3.80 -18.71
CA VAL A 256 -10.89 -3.90 -17.67
C VAL A 256 -11.40 -2.52 -17.31
N ALA A 257 -12.39 -2.44 -16.42
CA ALA A 257 -12.99 -1.18 -16.00
C ALA A 257 -11.94 -0.18 -15.53
N ASP A 258 -12.02 1.03 -16.03
CA ASP A 258 -11.22 2.16 -15.55
C ASP A 258 -11.54 2.43 -14.07
N VAL A 259 -10.54 2.91 -13.34
CA VAL A 259 -10.75 3.34 -11.95
C VAL A 259 -11.76 4.48 -11.93
N SER A 260 -12.90 4.27 -11.31
CA SER A 260 -13.97 5.26 -11.26
C SER A 260 -14.85 5.08 -10.02
N LEU A 261 -15.44 6.17 -9.57
CA LEU A 261 -16.43 6.18 -8.51
C LEU A 261 -17.57 7.11 -8.88
N ASN A 262 -18.83 6.62 -8.81
CA ASN A 262 -20.02 7.37 -9.18
C ASN A 262 -19.94 8.00 -10.58
N GLY A 263 -19.34 7.29 -11.55
CA GLY A 263 -19.16 7.75 -12.93
C GLY A 263 -18.04 8.78 -13.14
N LYS A 264 -17.33 9.18 -12.09
CA LYS A 264 -16.15 10.04 -12.19
C LYS A 264 -14.89 9.19 -12.26
N ALA A 265 -14.08 9.41 -13.28
CA ALA A 265 -12.77 8.77 -13.40
C ALA A 265 -11.82 9.24 -12.29
N LEU A 266 -11.11 8.28 -11.69
CA LEU A 266 -10.11 8.50 -10.65
C LEU A 266 -8.78 7.89 -11.09
N THR A 267 -7.70 8.27 -10.41
CA THR A 267 -6.43 7.56 -10.49
C THR A 267 -6.05 7.05 -9.12
N VAL A 268 -5.37 5.91 -9.10
CA VAL A 268 -4.72 5.36 -7.91
C VAL A 268 -3.20 5.33 -8.07
N ALA A 269 -2.68 6.15 -8.98
CA ALA A 269 -1.24 6.30 -9.19
C ALA A 269 -0.55 6.76 -7.89
N GLY A 270 0.49 6.04 -7.49
CA GLY A 270 1.17 6.25 -6.21
C GLY A 270 0.45 5.69 -4.99
N GLY A 271 -0.76 5.15 -5.14
CA GLY A 271 -1.43 4.38 -4.09
C GLY A 271 -0.80 3.00 -3.89
N ASN A 272 -1.33 2.25 -2.94
CA ASN A 272 -0.97 0.86 -2.70
C ASN A 272 -2.19 -0.04 -2.65
N SER A 273 -1.99 -1.33 -2.94
CA SER A 273 -3.06 -2.32 -2.97
C SER A 273 -2.73 -3.55 -2.13
N ILE A 274 -3.77 -4.14 -1.55
CA ILE A 274 -3.73 -5.44 -0.87
C ILE A 274 -4.81 -6.36 -1.44
N LYS A 275 -4.49 -7.63 -1.55
CA LYS A 275 -5.47 -8.66 -1.91
C LYS A 275 -6.33 -8.98 -0.69
N LEU A 276 -7.64 -8.78 -0.79
CA LEU A 276 -8.59 -9.17 0.26
C LEU A 276 -8.98 -10.64 0.16
N ASN A 277 -9.22 -11.11 -1.05
CA ASN A 277 -9.59 -12.48 -1.39
C ASN A 277 -9.28 -12.73 -2.88
N GLU A 278 -9.66 -13.90 -3.43
CA GLU A 278 -9.38 -14.23 -4.82
C GLU A 278 -10.04 -13.29 -5.84
N LYS A 279 -11.07 -12.56 -5.46
CA LYS A 279 -11.88 -11.72 -6.35
C LYS A 279 -11.72 -10.23 -6.12
N GLU A 280 -11.23 -9.83 -4.96
CA GLU A 280 -11.19 -8.42 -4.55
C GLU A 280 -9.81 -7.99 -4.09
N MET A 281 -9.41 -6.82 -4.54
CA MET A 281 -8.32 -6.05 -3.93
C MET A 281 -8.85 -4.75 -3.36
N LEU A 282 -8.22 -4.30 -2.27
CA LEU A 282 -8.43 -2.99 -1.70
C LEU A 282 -7.28 -2.08 -2.10
N VAL A 283 -7.62 -0.84 -2.42
CA VAL A 283 -6.64 0.20 -2.80
C VAL A 283 -6.85 1.43 -1.93
N MET A 284 -5.76 2.00 -1.44
CA MET A 284 -5.76 3.25 -0.67
C MET A 284 -4.74 4.22 -1.22
N GLY A 285 -5.06 5.52 -1.11
CA GLY A 285 -4.18 6.60 -1.47
C GLY A 285 -4.07 6.81 -2.99
N GLY A 286 -3.01 7.48 -3.37
CA GLY A 286 -2.75 7.91 -4.75
C GLY A 286 -3.05 9.39 -4.98
N VAL A 287 -2.48 9.93 -6.05
CA VAL A 287 -2.56 11.36 -6.36
C VAL A 287 -3.93 11.76 -6.93
N SER A 288 -4.25 13.05 -6.89
CA SER A 288 -5.36 13.60 -7.70
C SER A 288 -4.89 13.76 -9.14
N LYS A 289 -5.59 13.12 -10.10
CA LYS A 289 -5.27 13.27 -11.52
C LYS A 289 -5.18 14.73 -11.96
N GLU A 290 -6.17 15.55 -11.59
CA GLU A 290 -6.24 16.95 -11.98
C GLU A 290 -5.06 17.77 -11.46
N VAL A 291 -4.73 17.63 -10.17
CA VAL A 291 -3.60 18.35 -9.55
C VAL A 291 -2.26 17.87 -10.08
N PHE A 292 -2.13 16.55 -10.27
CA PHE A 292 -0.90 15.95 -10.80
C PHE A 292 -0.64 16.40 -12.25
N ASP A 293 -1.63 16.28 -13.14
CA ASP A 293 -1.48 16.59 -14.55
C ASP A 293 -1.17 18.10 -14.76
N ASP A 294 -1.85 18.98 -14.01
CA ASP A 294 -1.57 20.41 -14.02
C ASP A 294 -0.14 20.72 -13.54
N ALA A 295 0.28 20.08 -12.45
CA ALA A 295 1.62 20.29 -11.91
C ALA A 295 2.71 19.80 -12.87
N VAL A 296 2.57 18.61 -13.46
CA VAL A 296 3.53 18.08 -14.45
C VAL A 296 3.61 19.00 -15.65
N ALA A 297 2.48 19.43 -16.20
CA ALA A 297 2.43 20.34 -17.36
C ALA A 297 3.13 21.68 -17.05
N LYS A 298 2.84 22.31 -15.92
CA LYS A 298 3.41 23.61 -15.53
C LYS A 298 4.87 23.53 -15.16
N LEU A 299 5.28 22.50 -14.38
CA LEU A 299 6.70 22.29 -14.03
C LEU A 299 7.56 22.02 -15.26
N GLY A 300 6.99 21.40 -16.31
CA GLY A 300 7.69 21.09 -17.56
C GLY A 300 7.72 22.23 -18.59
N SER A 301 6.78 23.19 -18.52
CA SER A 301 6.63 24.23 -19.55
C SER A 301 6.96 25.64 -19.09
N LEU A 302 6.69 25.99 -17.81
CA LEU A 302 6.96 27.32 -17.28
C LEU A 302 8.47 27.58 -17.09
N GLN A 303 8.87 28.85 -17.16
CA GLN A 303 10.26 29.27 -16.98
C GLN A 303 10.35 30.55 -16.14
N GLY A 304 11.55 30.85 -15.68
CA GLY A 304 11.87 32.07 -14.99
C GLY A 304 10.93 32.39 -13.82
N ARG A 305 10.40 33.61 -13.80
CA ARG A 305 9.54 34.08 -12.70
C ARG A 305 8.20 33.33 -12.61
N GLU A 306 7.63 32.91 -13.72
CA GLU A 306 6.37 32.16 -13.72
C GLU A 306 6.55 30.80 -13.09
N LEU A 307 7.62 30.08 -13.43
CA LEU A 307 7.96 28.80 -12.78
C LEU A 307 8.21 28.99 -11.28
N ALA A 308 8.96 30.03 -10.88
CA ALA A 308 9.22 30.32 -9.48
C ALA A 308 7.92 30.58 -8.69
N ASN A 309 7.00 31.38 -9.23
CA ASN A 309 5.71 31.67 -8.61
C ASN A 309 4.83 30.41 -8.51
N PHE A 310 4.80 29.60 -9.58
CA PHE A 310 4.07 28.33 -9.55
C PHE A 310 4.63 27.36 -8.51
N ARG A 311 5.95 27.18 -8.48
CA ARG A 311 6.62 26.33 -7.47
C ARG A 311 6.33 26.80 -6.05
N ASP A 312 6.41 28.10 -5.78
CA ASP A 312 6.13 28.66 -4.45
C ASP A 312 4.70 28.34 -4.03
N HIS A 313 3.70 28.59 -4.92
CA HIS A 313 2.31 28.26 -4.65
C HIS A 313 2.13 26.74 -4.44
N TYR A 314 2.56 25.91 -5.38
CA TYR A 314 2.33 24.46 -5.40
C TYR A 314 2.91 23.75 -4.16
N PHE A 315 4.17 24.04 -3.81
CA PHE A 315 4.80 23.37 -2.68
C PHE A 315 4.35 23.90 -1.31
N ARG A 316 3.68 25.09 -1.26
CA ARG A 316 3.08 25.63 -0.04
C ARG A 316 1.63 25.18 0.18
N MET A 317 0.95 24.65 -0.83
CA MET A 317 -0.41 24.14 -0.68
C MET A 317 -0.50 23.21 0.52
N ASP A 318 -1.63 23.25 1.23
CA ASP A 318 -1.91 22.32 2.32
C ASP A 318 -2.21 20.91 1.78
N PRO A 319 -2.03 19.83 2.58
CA PRO A 319 -2.28 18.46 2.11
C PRO A 319 -3.65 18.26 1.46
N TYR A 320 -4.72 18.86 2.00
CA TYR A 320 -6.08 18.74 1.46
C TYR A 320 -6.24 19.37 0.05
N GLU A 321 -5.43 20.36 -0.31
CA GLU A 321 -5.46 21.00 -1.63
C GLU A 321 -4.85 20.11 -2.72
N PHE A 322 -3.97 19.18 -2.34
CA PHE A 322 -3.45 18.15 -3.24
C PHE A 322 -4.53 17.14 -3.63
N ARG A 323 -5.61 17.04 -2.87
CA ARG A 323 -6.75 16.16 -3.14
C ARG A 323 -6.33 14.72 -3.46
N PHE A 324 -5.36 14.21 -2.71
CA PHE A 324 -5.01 12.79 -2.80
C PHE A 324 -6.25 11.96 -2.50
N ASN A 325 -6.35 10.79 -3.12
CA ASN A 325 -7.53 9.96 -3.01
C ASN A 325 -7.75 9.48 -1.57
N SER A 326 -8.82 9.98 -0.92
CA SER A 326 -9.23 9.59 0.43
C SER A 326 -10.11 8.34 0.46
N ASP A 327 -10.74 7.99 -0.68
CA ASP A 327 -11.60 6.83 -0.78
C ASP A 327 -10.82 5.53 -0.57
N ILE A 328 -11.37 4.64 0.24
CA ILE A 328 -10.91 3.26 0.36
C ILE A 328 -11.66 2.47 -0.71
N LEU A 329 -10.96 2.20 -1.80
CA LEU A 329 -11.54 1.59 -2.99
C LEU A 329 -11.40 0.06 -2.95
N ILE A 330 -12.42 -0.63 -3.44
CA ILE A 330 -12.37 -2.05 -3.73
C ILE A 330 -12.66 -2.25 -5.22
N TYR A 331 -11.77 -2.98 -5.90
CA TYR A 331 -12.03 -3.56 -7.21
C TYR A 331 -12.47 -5.01 -7.05
N ASN A 332 -13.53 -5.38 -7.76
CA ASN A 332 -14.01 -6.76 -7.82
C ASN A 332 -13.85 -7.30 -9.25
N ALA A 333 -13.04 -8.36 -9.39
CA ALA A 333 -12.69 -8.94 -10.69
C ALA A 333 -13.83 -9.72 -11.36
N ASP A 334 -14.83 -10.20 -10.59
CA ASP A 334 -15.99 -10.91 -11.17
C ASP A 334 -16.99 -9.94 -11.82
N SER A 335 -17.21 -8.80 -11.17
CA SER A 335 -18.15 -7.77 -11.67
C SER A 335 -17.46 -6.71 -12.52
N ASP A 336 -16.13 -6.75 -12.64
CA ASP A 336 -15.30 -5.74 -13.29
C ASP A 336 -15.71 -4.32 -12.90
N SER A 337 -15.68 -4.03 -11.60
CA SER A 337 -16.19 -2.77 -11.09
C SER A 337 -15.49 -2.30 -9.82
N TRP A 338 -15.52 -0.98 -9.62
CA TRP A 338 -14.98 -0.28 -8.46
C TRP A 338 -16.11 0.18 -7.53
N ARG A 339 -15.84 0.15 -6.23
CA ARG A 339 -16.69 0.75 -5.20
C ARG A 339 -15.85 1.33 -4.07
N SER A 340 -16.38 2.31 -3.35
CA SER A 340 -15.81 2.78 -2.10
C SER A 340 -16.48 2.08 -0.91
N ILE A 341 -15.70 1.81 0.14
CA ILE A 341 -16.21 1.34 1.44
C ILE A 341 -16.09 2.39 2.53
N GLY A 342 -15.79 3.63 2.15
CA GLY A 342 -15.61 4.79 3.02
C GLY A 342 -14.34 5.53 2.70
N GLU A 343 -14.00 6.50 3.54
CA GLU A 343 -12.80 7.32 3.40
C GLU A 343 -11.81 7.03 4.55
N SER A 344 -10.54 7.25 4.30
CA SER A 344 -9.53 7.24 5.35
C SER A 344 -9.74 8.43 6.29
N PRO A 345 -9.73 8.26 7.62
CA PRO A 345 -9.92 9.36 8.56
C PRO A 345 -8.64 10.17 8.81
N PHE A 346 -7.61 9.94 8.04
CA PHE A 346 -6.31 10.62 8.10
C PHE A 346 -5.91 11.12 6.72
N ASP A 347 -4.88 11.97 6.66
CA ASP A 347 -4.39 12.50 5.39
C ASP A 347 -4.10 11.36 4.41
N PRO A 348 -4.79 11.33 3.24
CA PRO A 348 -4.51 10.31 2.23
C PRO A 348 -3.07 10.44 1.74
N ASN A 349 -2.45 9.32 1.44
CA ASN A 349 -1.02 9.27 1.19
C ASN A 349 -0.68 8.53 -0.10
N ALA A 350 0.52 8.79 -0.62
CA ALA A 350 1.14 8.08 -1.72
C ALA A 350 2.43 7.40 -1.25
N GLY A 351 2.73 6.22 -1.81
CA GLY A 351 3.93 5.46 -1.47
C GLY A 351 4.02 5.01 0.00
N ALA A 352 2.87 4.86 0.67
CA ALA A 352 2.80 4.28 2.01
C ALA A 352 3.00 2.76 1.96
N ALA A 353 3.41 2.14 3.05
CA ALA A 353 3.28 0.70 3.21
C ALA A 353 1.82 0.36 3.53
N LEU A 354 1.20 -0.50 2.72
CA LEU A 354 -0.17 -0.99 2.93
C LEU A 354 -0.15 -2.52 3.05
N LEU A 355 -0.64 -3.05 4.18
CA LEU A 355 -0.50 -4.45 4.54
C LEU A 355 -1.81 -5.00 5.11
N LEU A 356 -1.99 -6.33 5.02
CA LEU A 356 -3.14 -7.04 5.60
C LEU A 356 -2.64 -8.23 6.43
N ILE A 357 -3.08 -8.31 7.69
CA ILE A 357 -2.90 -9.49 8.55
C ILE A 357 -4.26 -9.86 9.16
N GLY A 358 -4.78 -11.02 8.79
CA GLY A 358 -6.13 -11.41 9.17
C GLY A 358 -7.16 -10.42 8.61
N ASN A 359 -7.90 -9.75 9.49
CA ASN A 359 -8.84 -8.69 9.13
C ASN A 359 -8.31 -7.27 9.48
N LYS A 360 -7.03 -7.13 9.77
CA LYS A 360 -6.41 -5.83 10.07
C LYS A 360 -5.60 -5.31 8.89
N ILE A 361 -5.83 -4.05 8.55
CA ILE A 361 -5.08 -3.28 7.56
C ILE A 361 -4.12 -2.36 8.29
N TYR A 362 -2.90 -2.26 7.78
CA TYR A 362 -1.87 -1.37 8.30
C TYR A 362 -1.47 -0.38 7.20
N SER A 363 -1.57 0.92 7.50
CA SER A 363 -1.06 2.00 6.64
C SER A 363 0.06 2.71 7.38
N ILE A 364 1.27 2.66 6.83
CA ILE A 364 2.47 3.13 7.53
C ILE A 364 3.17 4.15 6.66
N ASN A 365 3.41 5.35 7.20
CA ASN A 365 4.10 6.46 6.56
C ASN A 365 3.42 6.94 5.25
N GLY A 366 4.21 7.38 4.28
CA GLY A 366 3.76 7.85 2.96
C GLY A 366 3.84 9.37 2.79
N GLU A 367 3.71 9.80 1.56
CA GLU A 367 3.69 11.20 1.15
C GLU A 367 2.27 11.75 1.24
N ILE A 368 2.04 12.80 2.01
CA ILE A 368 0.73 13.44 2.20
C ILE A 368 0.52 14.67 1.31
N LYS A 369 1.57 15.21 0.76
CA LYS A 369 1.62 16.20 -0.32
C LYS A 369 3.02 16.19 -0.93
N ALA A 370 3.18 16.80 -2.09
CA ALA A 370 4.49 16.85 -2.76
C ALA A 370 5.62 17.33 -1.81
N GLY A 371 6.59 16.45 -1.58
CA GLY A 371 7.74 16.73 -0.74
C GLY A 371 7.54 16.56 0.77
N VAL A 372 6.34 16.27 1.26
CA VAL A 372 6.07 16.09 2.70
C VAL A 372 5.54 14.71 2.99
N ARG A 373 6.13 14.05 3.98
CA ARG A 373 5.78 12.69 4.42
C ARG A 373 5.23 12.72 5.83
N THR A 374 4.63 11.61 6.24
CA THR A 374 4.17 11.36 7.61
C THR A 374 4.87 10.14 8.19
N ASP A 375 5.18 10.19 9.47
CA ASP A 375 5.76 9.09 10.26
C ASP A 375 4.69 8.25 10.98
N LYS A 376 3.42 8.60 10.78
CA LYS A 376 2.29 7.96 11.45
C LYS A 376 2.05 6.55 10.91
N MET A 377 1.64 5.68 11.82
CA MET A 377 1.17 4.33 11.56
C MET A 377 -0.30 4.22 11.96
N PHE A 378 -1.13 3.65 11.10
CA PHE A 378 -2.56 3.46 11.34
C PHE A 378 -2.92 1.99 11.25
N VAL A 379 -3.83 1.55 12.12
CA VAL A 379 -4.38 0.20 12.15
C VAL A 379 -5.88 0.28 11.90
N GLY A 380 -6.33 -0.40 10.86
CA GLY A 380 -7.75 -0.49 10.49
C GLY A 380 -8.28 -1.91 10.69
N THR A 381 -9.34 -2.08 11.44
CA THR A 381 -10.01 -3.38 11.58
C THR A 381 -11.19 -3.46 10.62
N ILE A 382 -11.15 -4.41 9.67
CA ILE A 382 -12.25 -4.69 8.76
C ILE A 382 -13.33 -5.44 9.53
N ILE A 383 -14.56 -4.93 9.49
CA ILE A 383 -15.74 -5.56 10.07
C ILE A 383 -16.88 -5.59 9.07
N ALA A 384 -17.84 -6.49 9.26
CA ALA A 384 -19.10 -6.44 8.53
C ALA A 384 -19.87 -5.16 8.87
N LYS A 385 -20.49 -4.57 7.85
CA LYS A 385 -21.27 -3.34 8.00
C LYS A 385 -22.66 -3.63 8.54
#